data_d406ffdb55e581984ea0e1c1b119d2fb
#
_entry.id   d406ffdb55e581984ea0e1c1b119d2fb
#
_cell.length_a   1.000
_cell.length_b   1.000
_cell.length_c   1.000
_cell.angle_alpha   90.00
_cell.angle_beta   90.00
_cell.angle_gamma   90.00
#
_symmetry.space_group_name_H-M   'P 1'
#
loop_
_entity.id
_entity.type
_entity.pdbx_description
1 polymer ?
#
loop_
_entity_poly.entity_id
_entity_poly.type
_entity_poly.pdbx_seq_one_letter_code
_entity_poly.pdbx_strand_id
1 'polypeptide(L)'
;ITRIQDYLETCVVVERAACSGDKPPATQPLHNYAAMVKNTSKHCFLGFGSAGNTRRIIRMAEIAAGGAERFKARPTVTGFVCPSSPLSLVTECTDAVMACAEGGIGIAIIPMSLSGASSPATLGGVVVQHNAEVLSALILAQLVRRGTPCVYCGCSTIMDLRFGVSPVGVPEMALLSVAWAKLAQYYHLPDWVGACASDSKLPDAQQAYDFSLTAMPAALAGANIIYGLGAIESLLTFDYAAMISGAEQARRILRVLGGIEISDDSLALDLIHEIGPGGEYMTHPHTFQHMRGMSRSELFYRKNRESWLAATGGQDLAERAYAEAGRILAEHTPLPLPEGAENAIDQIIEDREMELNTAGRRAKGCKTGMRDEG
;
A
#
# COMPACT_ATOMS: atom_id res chain seq x y z
N ILE A 1 -3.12 -9.75 -8.89
CA ILE A 1 -3.31 -8.73 -7.86
C ILE A 1 -3.11 -7.35 -8.47
N THR A 2 -1.95 -7.02 -9.02
CA THR A 2 -1.58 -5.70 -9.55
C THR A 2 -2.60 -5.16 -10.57
N ARG A 3 -3.14 -5.99 -11.46
CA ARG A 3 -4.19 -5.56 -12.42
C ARG A 3 -5.48 -5.09 -11.75
N ILE A 4 -5.85 -5.70 -10.62
CA ILE A 4 -6.99 -5.23 -9.84
C ILE A 4 -6.65 -3.90 -9.15
N GLN A 5 -5.44 -3.77 -8.57
CA GLN A 5 -4.96 -2.50 -8.01
C GLN A 5 -4.93 -1.38 -9.06
N ASP A 6 -4.54 -1.70 -10.29
CA ASP A 6 -4.55 -0.75 -11.41
C ASP A 6 -5.96 -0.27 -11.77
N TYR A 7 -6.94 -1.18 -11.78
CA TYR A 7 -8.36 -0.88 -12.03
C TYR A 7 -8.99 -0.01 -10.92
N LEU A 8 -8.69 -0.29 -9.64
CA LEU A 8 -9.35 0.37 -8.52
C LEU A 8 -8.87 1.82 -8.33
N GLU A 9 -9.77 2.79 -8.49
CA GLU A 9 -9.48 4.22 -8.32
C GLU A 9 -8.94 4.57 -6.92
N THR A 10 -9.38 3.84 -5.89
CA THR A 10 -8.91 4.02 -4.51
C THR A 10 -7.48 3.55 -4.28
N CYS A 11 -6.92 2.74 -5.18
CA CYS A 11 -5.52 2.35 -5.18
C CYS A 11 -4.71 3.36 -5.98
N VAL A 12 -4.25 4.44 -5.36
CA VAL A 12 -3.46 5.49 -6.02
C VAL A 12 -2.01 5.08 -6.28
N VAL A 13 -1.51 4.13 -5.52
CA VAL A 13 -0.22 3.45 -5.71
C VAL A 13 -0.41 1.95 -5.65
N VAL A 14 0.48 1.22 -6.29
CA VAL A 14 0.50 -0.25 -6.26
C VAL A 14 1.60 -0.69 -5.32
N GLU A 15 1.23 -1.48 -4.33
CA GLU A 15 2.17 -2.13 -3.44
C GLU A 15 2.29 -3.62 -3.75
N ARG A 16 3.47 -4.18 -3.46
CA ARG A 16 3.69 -5.62 -3.59
C ARG A 16 2.85 -6.38 -2.56
N ALA A 17 1.75 -6.97 -2.98
CA ALA A 17 0.86 -7.75 -2.13
C ALA A 17 1.30 -9.21 -1.93
N ALA A 18 2.22 -9.74 -2.77
CA ALA A 18 2.74 -11.08 -2.68
C ALA A 18 4.21 -11.15 -3.12
N CYS A 19 4.94 -12.14 -2.64
CA CYS A 19 6.33 -12.39 -3.03
C CYS A 19 6.40 -13.53 -4.04
N SER A 20 7.36 -13.46 -4.98
CA SER A 20 7.73 -14.56 -5.88
C SER A 20 8.56 -15.60 -5.12
N GLY A 21 7.93 -16.37 -4.23
CA GLY A 21 8.62 -17.37 -3.38
C GLY A 21 9.23 -18.54 -4.16
N ASP A 22 8.85 -18.72 -5.41
CA ASP A 22 9.41 -19.67 -6.38
C ASP A 22 10.73 -19.21 -7.01
N LYS A 23 11.14 -17.96 -6.77
CA LYS A 23 12.36 -17.35 -7.31
C LYS A 23 13.48 -17.27 -6.27
N PRO A 24 14.77 -17.30 -6.70
CA PRO A 24 15.88 -17.14 -5.77
C PRO A 24 15.77 -15.85 -4.95
N PRO A 25 16.02 -15.86 -3.63
CA PRO A 25 15.89 -14.67 -2.78
C PRO A 25 16.65 -13.44 -3.30
N ALA A 26 17.81 -13.66 -3.92
CA ALA A 26 18.65 -12.58 -4.47
C ALA A 26 18.04 -11.88 -5.70
N THR A 27 17.08 -12.48 -6.40
CA THR A 27 16.41 -11.92 -7.58
C THR A 27 14.92 -11.68 -7.38
N GLN A 28 14.33 -12.13 -6.27
CA GLN A 28 12.92 -11.90 -5.94
C GLN A 28 12.47 -10.43 -6.12
N PRO A 29 13.20 -9.39 -5.63
CA PRO A 29 12.77 -8.00 -5.82
C PRO A 29 12.65 -7.61 -7.30
N LEU A 30 13.49 -8.16 -8.17
CA LEU A 30 13.45 -7.88 -9.61
C LEU A 30 12.21 -8.51 -10.25
N HIS A 31 11.93 -9.78 -9.96
CA HIS A 31 10.73 -10.47 -10.42
C HIS A 31 9.44 -9.80 -9.91
N ASN A 32 9.43 -9.41 -8.63
CA ASN A 32 8.30 -8.69 -8.05
C ASN A 32 8.05 -7.37 -8.79
N TYR A 33 9.09 -6.57 -9.03
CA TYR A 33 8.96 -5.32 -9.76
C TYR A 33 8.50 -5.55 -11.20
N ALA A 34 9.08 -6.52 -11.92
CA ALA A 34 8.67 -6.86 -13.28
C ALA A 34 7.19 -7.25 -13.35
N ALA A 35 6.72 -8.09 -12.41
CA ALA A 35 5.32 -8.47 -12.32
C ALA A 35 4.39 -7.28 -12.04
N MET A 36 4.85 -6.32 -11.24
CA MET A 36 4.09 -5.09 -10.98
C MET A 36 4.05 -4.18 -12.19
N VAL A 37 5.20 -3.78 -12.72
CA VAL A 37 5.30 -2.75 -13.77
C VAL A 37 4.68 -3.18 -15.10
N LYS A 38 4.63 -4.48 -15.39
CA LYS A 38 3.93 -5.05 -16.56
C LYS A 38 2.41 -5.07 -16.41
N ASN A 39 1.88 -4.83 -15.21
CA ASN A 39 0.45 -4.95 -14.91
C ASN A 39 -0.14 -3.69 -14.28
N THR A 40 0.54 -2.55 -14.35
CA THR A 40 0.01 -1.26 -13.88
C THR A 40 0.66 -0.07 -14.57
N SER A 41 -0.11 0.99 -14.71
CA SER A 41 0.39 2.33 -15.06
C SER A 41 0.59 3.24 -13.85
N LYS A 42 0.28 2.75 -12.65
CA LYS A 42 0.40 3.50 -11.39
C LYS A 42 1.80 3.41 -10.80
N HIS A 43 2.08 4.29 -9.85
CA HIS A 43 3.33 4.30 -9.10
C HIS A 43 3.49 3.02 -8.27
N CYS A 44 4.69 2.44 -8.26
CA CYS A 44 5.00 1.21 -7.55
C CYS A 44 5.76 1.45 -6.25
N PHE A 45 5.34 0.78 -5.17
CA PHE A 45 6.01 0.74 -3.86
C PHE A 45 6.47 -0.69 -3.56
N LEU A 46 7.78 -0.90 -3.34
CA LEU A 46 8.30 -2.21 -2.95
C LEU A 46 9.68 -2.12 -2.29
N GLY A 47 10.05 -3.14 -1.52
CA GLY A 47 11.41 -3.30 -0.98
C GLY A 47 12.36 -3.85 -2.04
N PHE A 48 13.57 -3.29 -2.12
CA PHE A 48 14.55 -3.63 -3.14
C PHE A 48 15.61 -4.65 -2.67
N GLY A 49 15.74 -4.85 -1.37
CA GLY A 49 16.62 -5.83 -0.73
C GLY A 49 18.10 -5.45 -0.70
N SER A 50 18.69 -4.99 -1.80
CA SER A 50 20.11 -4.63 -1.86
C SER A 50 20.37 -3.48 -2.81
N ALA A 51 21.51 -2.79 -2.64
CA ALA A 51 21.94 -1.72 -3.56
C ALA A 51 22.03 -2.19 -5.02
N GLY A 52 22.49 -3.41 -5.26
CA GLY A 52 22.55 -3.98 -6.60
C GLY A 52 21.17 -4.17 -7.25
N ASN A 53 20.20 -4.67 -6.49
CA ASN A 53 18.82 -4.77 -6.96
C ASN A 53 18.17 -3.40 -7.11
N THR A 54 18.43 -2.46 -6.19
CA THR A 54 17.95 -1.08 -6.29
C THR A 54 18.33 -0.46 -7.63
N ARG A 55 19.61 -0.52 -8.01
CA ARG A 55 20.09 0.04 -9.30
C ARG A 55 19.43 -0.66 -10.51
N ARG A 56 19.22 -1.98 -10.45
CA ARG A 56 18.54 -2.72 -11.52
C ARG A 56 17.06 -2.34 -11.63
N ILE A 57 16.36 -2.20 -10.51
CA ILE A 57 14.96 -1.77 -10.50
C ILE A 57 14.82 -0.35 -11.03
N ILE A 58 15.73 0.56 -10.69
CA ILE A 58 15.76 1.91 -11.29
C ILE A 58 15.93 1.81 -12.81
N ARG A 59 16.84 0.96 -13.29
CA ARG A 59 17.02 0.75 -14.73
C ARG A 59 15.77 0.18 -15.40
N MET A 60 15.11 -0.80 -14.79
CA MET A 60 13.83 -1.33 -15.28
C MET A 60 12.73 -0.25 -15.30
N ALA A 61 12.71 0.62 -14.29
CA ALA A 61 11.76 1.73 -14.23
C ALA A 61 12.02 2.81 -15.30
N GLU A 62 13.29 3.11 -15.60
CA GLU A 62 13.66 3.98 -16.72
C GLU A 62 13.16 3.41 -18.06
N ILE A 63 13.33 2.11 -18.29
CA ILE A 63 12.82 1.41 -19.47
C ILE A 63 11.30 1.51 -19.55
N ALA A 64 10.61 1.21 -18.44
CA ALA A 64 9.15 1.29 -18.37
C ALA A 64 8.60 2.71 -18.59
N ALA A 65 9.34 3.74 -18.15
CA ALA A 65 8.98 5.14 -18.38
C ALA A 65 9.25 5.64 -19.82
N GLY A 66 9.90 4.82 -20.64
CA GLY A 66 10.31 5.20 -22.01
C GLY A 66 11.56 6.06 -22.05
N GLY A 67 12.45 5.93 -21.05
CA GLY A 67 13.79 6.53 -21.00
C GLY A 67 14.11 7.25 -19.70
N ALA A 68 15.40 7.40 -19.43
CA ALA A 68 15.93 7.98 -18.20
C ALA A 68 15.45 9.42 -17.92
N GLU A 69 15.37 10.27 -18.96
CA GLU A 69 14.92 11.65 -18.78
C GLU A 69 13.44 11.75 -18.39
N ARG A 70 12.58 10.89 -18.96
CA ARG A 70 11.17 10.81 -18.57
C ARG A 70 11.01 10.30 -17.14
N PHE A 71 11.77 9.27 -16.79
CA PHE A 71 11.80 8.73 -15.44
C PHE A 71 12.28 9.77 -14.42
N LYS A 72 13.36 10.48 -14.71
CA LYS A 72 13.90 11.54 -13.84
C LYS A 72 12.89 12.68 -13.61
N ALA A 73 12.14 13.06 -14.66
CA ALA A 73 11.10 14.08 -14.54
C ALA A 73 9.91 13.61 -13.69
N ARG A 74 9.57 12.32 -13.74
CA ARG A 74 8.47 11.72 -12.99
C ARG A 74 8.82 10.28 -12.58
N PRO A 75 9.54 10.09 -11.47
CA PRO A 75 9.82 8.74 -10.97
C PRO A 75 8.54 7.95 -10.68
N THR A 76 8.48 6.71 -11.17
CA THR A 76 7.32 5.83 -11.07
C THR A 76 7.48 4.73 -10.04
N VAL A 77 8.55 4.78 -9.25
CA VAL A 77 8.84 3.81 -8.20
C VAL A 77 9.41 4.49 -6.96
N THR A 78 9.00 4.02 -5.79
CA THR A 78 9.56 4.37 -4.49
C THR A 78 10.03 3.09 -3.81
N GLY A 79 11.28 3.10 -3.31
CA GLY A 79 11.79 2.01 -2.49
C GLY A 79 11.35 2.14 -1.06
N PHE A 80 10.93 1.05 -0.41
CA PHE A 80 10.76 1.08 1.01
C PHE A 80 11.89 0.32 1.73
N VAL A 81 12.23 0.78 2.91
CA VAL A 81 13.20 0.19 3.81
C VAL A 81 12.60 0.04 5.20
N CYS A 82 12.92 -1.07 5.85
CA CYS A 82 12.46 -1.35 7.21
C CYS A 82 13.67 -1.36 8.14
N PRO A 83 13.88 -0.31 8.94
CA PRO A 83 14.81 -0.37 10.07
C PRO A 83 14.48 -1.56 10.97
N SER A 84 15.51 -2.23 11.50
CA SER A 84 15.30 -3.33 12.43
C SER A 84 15.13 -2.78 13.85
N SER A 85 13.90 -2.88 14.37
CA SER A 85 13.61 -2.48 15.74
C SER A 85 14.18 -3.48 16.76
N PRO A 86 14.81 -3.02 17.86
CA PRO A 86 14.96 -1.64 18.26
C PRO A 86 16.20 -0.93 17.65
N LEU A 87 15.99 0.25 17.10
CA LEU A 87 17.01 1.29 16.80
C LEU A 87 18.19 0.83 15.92
N SER A 88 17.98 -0.12 14.98
CA SER A 88 19.06 -0.67 14.16
C SER A 88 18.84 -0.43 12.66
N LEU A 89 19.83 0.17 12.01
CA LEU A 89 19.95 0.23 10.56
C LEU A 89 20.93 -0.86 10.10
N VAL A 90 20.41 -2.01 9.70
CA VAL A 90 21.23 -3.11 9.15
C VAL A 90 21.79 -2.74 7.77
N THR A 91 22.87 -3.43 7.37
CA THR A 91 23.58 -3.12 6.12
C THR A 91 22.66 -3.07 4.90
N GLU A 92 21.76 -4.03 4.77
CA GLU A 92 20.81 -4.08 3.63
C GLU A 92 19.90 -2.84 3.59
N CYS A 93 19.50 -2.33 4.76
CA CYS A 93 18.69 -1.12 4.87
C CYS A 93 19.50 0.12 4.45
N THR A 94 20.73 0.29 5.00
CA THR A 94 21.60 1.43 4.69
C THR A 94 22.00 1.44 3.23
N ASP A 95 22.35 0.28 2.65
CA ASP A 95 22.71 0.14 1.24
C ASP A 95 21.56 0.51 0.32
N ALA A 96 20.33 0.09 0.66
CA ALA A 96 19.14 0.43 -0.12
C ALA A 96 18.82 1.94 -0.03
N VAL A 97 18.93 2.55 1.17
CA VAL A 97 18.77 4.00 1.35
C VAL A 97 19.76 4.77 0.48
N MET A 98 21.05 4.41 0.55
CA MET A 98 22.10 5.08 -0.23
C MET A 98 21.84 4.93 -1.73
N ALA A 99 21.54 3.73 -2.21
CA ALA A 99 21.31 3.49 -3.64
C ALA A 99 20.05 4.20 -4.16
N CYS A 100 18.98 4.31 -3.38
CA CYS A 100 17.79 5.10 -3.73
C CYS A 100 18.14 6.60 -3.83
N ALA A 101 18.86 7.13 -2.84
CA ALA A 101 19.28 8.53 -2.83
C ALA A 101 20.18 8.87 -4.02
N GLU A 102 21.20 8.04 -4.32
CA GLU A 102 22.05 8.15 -5.50
C GLU A 102 21.25 8.13 -6.80
N GLY A 103 20.30 7.21 -6.90
CA GLY A 103 19.42 7.01 -8.05
C GLY A 103 18.33 8.07 -8.21
N GLY A 104 18.13 8.94 -7.22
CA GLY A 104 17.16 10.04 -7.26
C GLY A 104 15.71 9.63 -7.17
N ILE A 105 15.42 8.48 -6.58
CA ILE A 105 14.06 7.99 -6.31
C ILE A 105 13.65 8.20 -4.86
N GLY A 106 12.34 8.15 -4.60
CA GLY A 106 11.78 8.28 -3.25
C GLY A 106 12.11 7.08 -2.36
N ILE A 107 12.20 7.35 -1.06
CA ILE A 107 12.45 6.36 -0.02
C ILE A 107 11.34 6.43 1.02
N ALA A 108 10.63 5.34 1.21
CA ALA A 108 9.64 5.15 2.27
C ALA A 108 10.31 4.41 3.44
N ILE A 109 10.32 5.01 4.62
CA ILE A 109 11.01 4.48 5.80
C ILE A 109 9.96 3.94 6.76
N ILE A 110 9.90 2.61 6.91
CA ILE A 110 8.82 1.88 7.58
C ILE A 110 9.35 1.05 8.74
N PRO A 111 9.51 1.60 9.93
CA PRO A 111 9.71 0.79 11.12
C PRO A 111 8.45 -0.04 11.42
N MET A 112 8.66 -1.25 11.92
CA MET A 112 7.60 -2.21 12.27
C MET A 112 7.81 -2.70 13.70
N SER A 113 8.02 -1.78 14.65
CA SER A 113 8.24 -2.14 16.05
C SER A 113 6.97 -2.67 16.70
N LEU A 114 7.14 -3.65 17.59
CA LEU A 114 6.06 -4.29 18.33
C LEU A 114 6.10 -3.82 19.81
N SER A 115 5.04 -3.14 20.21
CA SER A 115 4.87 -2.72 21.61
C SER A 115 4.93 -3.90 22.57
N GLY A 116 5.82 -3.86 23.52
CA GLY A 116 6.05 -4.94 24.47
C GLY A 116 7.01 -6.05 24.00
N ALA A 117 7.55 -5.94 22.78
CA ALA A 117 8.55 -6.89 22.27
C ALA A 117 9.78 -6.17 21.73
N SER A 118 9.70 -5.50 20.59
CA SER A 118 10.81 -4.77 19.98
C SER A 118 10.74 -3.25 20.23
N SER A 119 9.82 -2.80 21.05
CA SER A 119 9.68 -1.43 21.55
C SER A 119 9.04 -1.43 22.94
N PRO A 120 9.06 -0.29 23.67
CA PRO A 120 8.41 -0.19 24.97
C PRO A 120 6.94 -0.60 24.92
N ALA A 121 6.42 -1.15 26.02
CA ALA A 121 5.02 -1.58 26.13
C ALA A 121 4.01 -0.41 26.13
N THR A 122 4.48 0.81 26.26
CA THR A 122 3.63 2.01 26.20
C THR A 122 3.60 2.57 24.79
N LEU A 123 2.43 2.95 24.27
CA LEU A 123 2.31 3.52 22.93
C LEU A 123 3.14 4.80 22.75
N GLY A 124 3.24 5.65 23.78
CA GLY A 124 4.12 6.81 23.74
C GLY A 124 5.59 6.44 23.56
N GLY A 125 6.07 5.36 24.20
CA GLY A 125 7.42 4.83 23.99
C GLY A 125 7.61 4.28 22.57
N VAL A 126 6.61 3.61 22.01
CA VAL A 126 6.62 3.18 20.60
C VAL A 126 6.77 4.38 19.67
N VAL A 127 6.02 5.45 19.89
CA VAL A 127 6.09 6.68 19.08
C VAL A 127 7.49 7.29 19.11
N VAL A 128 8.12 7.40 20.28
CA VAL A 128 9.49 7.96 20.40
C VAL A 128 10.51 7.11 19.66
N GLN A 129 10.51 5.79 19.89
CA GLN A 129 11.45 4.88 19.22
C GLN A 129 11.26 4.86 17.70
N HIS A 130 10.03 4.72 17.25
CA HIS A 130 9.68 4.74 15.84
C HIS A 130 10.17 6.02 15.14
N ASN A 131 9.93 7.18 15.77
CA ASN A 131 10.38 8.46 15.23
C ASN A 131 11.91 8.50 15.09
N ALA A 132 12.66 7.99 16.07
CA ALA A 132 14.12 7.91 16.00
C ALA A 132 14.59 7.00 14.84
N GLU A 133 13.92 5.86 14.62
CA GLU A 133 14.22 4.94 13.54
C GLU A 133 13.95 5.56 12.15
N VAL A 134 12.82 6.27 11.98
CA VAL A 134 12.52 7.00 10.72
C VAL A 134 13.53 8.10 10.47
N LEU A 135 13.79 8.96 11.47
CA LEU A 135 14.68 10.09 11.30
C LEU A 135 16.13 9.67 11.01
N SER A 136 16.60 8.55 11.59
CA SER A 136 17.96 8.04 11.34
C SER A 136 18.18 7.68 9.85
N ALA A 137 17.25 6.96 9.24
CA ALA A 137 17.34 6.61 7.82
C ALA A 137 17.10 7.82 6.90
N LEU A 138 16.20 8.74 7.31
CA LEU A 138 15.97 10.00 6.60
C LEU A 138 17.25 10.86 6.57
N ILE A 139 17.94 11.02 7.72
CA ILE A 139 19.18 11.77 7.80
C ILE A 139 20.25 11.13 6.90
N LEU A 140 20.39 9.80 6.91
CA LEU A 140 21.28 9.09 6.01
C LEU A 140 21.00 9.42 4.54
N ALA A 141 19.74 9.37 4.12
CA ALA A 141 19.34 9.70 2.76
C ALA A 141 19.74 11.14 2.36
N GLN A 142 19.52 12.11 3.27
CA GLN A 142 19.89 13.52 3.04
C GLN A 142 21.39 13.77 3.04
N LEU A 143 22.17 13.00 3.82
CA LEU A 143 23.64 13.08 3.81
C LEU A 143 24.22 12.52 2.51
N VAL A 144 23.62 11.46 1.94
CA VAL A 144 24.03 10.92 0.63
C VAL A 144 23.69 11.90 -0.49
N ARG A 145 22.45 12.40 -0.50
CA ARG A 145 21.99 13.37 -1.48
C ARG A 145 20.93 14.29 -0.88
N ARG A 146 21.30 15.54 -0.67
CA ARG A 146 20.36 16.56 -0.19
C ARG A 146 19.18 16.71 -1.15
N GLY A 147 17.97 16.73 -0.62
CA GLY A 147 16.73 16.84 -1.38
C GLY A 147 16.19 15.49 -1.88
N THR A 148 16.73 14.34 -1.42
CA THR A 148 16.14 13.03 -1.67
C THR A 148 14.71 12.98 -1.13
N PRO A 149 13.71 12.62 -1.96
CA PRO A 149 12.33 12.50 -1.49
C PRO A 149 12.20 11.39 -0.45
N CYS A 150 11.64 11.71 0.70
CA CYS A 150 11.42 10.75 1.78
C CYS A 150 9.95 10.73 2.18
N VAL A 151 9.43 9.54 2.47
CA VAL A 151 8.08 9.32 2.99
C VAL A 151 8.19 8.81 4.42
N TYR A 152 7.50 9.46 5.34
CA TYR A 152 7.41 9.05 6.74
C TYR A 152 6.40 7.92 6.85
N CYS A 153 6.83 6.72 7.17
CA CYS A 153 5.94 5.56 7.15
C CYS A 153 5.89 4.87 8.51
N GLY A 154 4.83 4.10 8.74
CA GLY A 154 4.71 3.31 9.95
C GLY A 154 3.73 2.16 9.84
N CYS A 155 4.15 1.02 10.41
CA CYS A 155 3.34 -0.19 10.54
C CYS A 155 3.56 -0.86 11.90
N SER A 156 3.91 -0.08 12.92
CA SER A 156 4.08 -0.61 14.27
C SER A 156 2.72 -0.94 14.89
N THR A 157 2.69 -2.01 15.67
CA THR A 157 1.51 -2.48 16.40
C THR A 157 1.92 -3.02 17.78
N ILE A 158 1.05 -3.75 18.44
CA ILE A 158 1.35 -4.42 19.70
C ILE A 158 1.84 -5.85 19.48
N MET A 159 2.54 -6.41 20.44
CA MET A 159 2.67 -7.85 20.62
C MET A 159 1.55 -8.32 21.53
N ASP A 160 0.62 -9.15 21.07
CA ASP A 160 -0.27 -9.85 21.97
C ASP A 160 0.50 -10.98 22.66
N LEU A 161 0.98 -10.68 23.86
CA LEU A 161 1.83 -11.60 24.64
C LEU A 161 1.13 -12.89 25.08
N ARG A 162 -0.20 -12.95 25.02
CA ARG A 162 -0.95 -14.15 25.33
C ARG A 162 -0.79 -15.24 24.27
N PHE A 163 -0.62 -14.81 23.01
CA PHE A 163 -0.57 -15.70 21.85
C PHE A 163 0.74 -15.60 21.08
N GLY A 164 1.58 -14.61 21.38
CA GLY A 164 2.85 -14.38 20.67
C GLY A 164 2.64 -13.92 19.23
N VAL A 165 1.60 -13.14 18.95
CA VAL A 165 1.24 -12.65 17.61
C VAL A 165 1.26 -11.13 17.57
N SER A 166 1.43 -10.58 16.36
CA SER A 166 1.39 -9.13 16.09
C SER A 166 0.11 -8.76 15.35
N PRO A 167 -0.99 -8.45 16.06
CA PRO A 167 -2.26 -8.13 15.43
C PRO A 167 -2.22 -6.76 14.74
N VAL A 168 -2.95 -6.63 13.63
CA VAL A 168 -3.04 -5.39 12.84
C VAL A 168 -4.45 -4.78 12.83
N GLY A 169 -5.48 -5.56 13.19
CA GLY A 169 -6.87 -5.10 13.28
C GLY A 169 -7.23 -4.50 14.63
N VAL A 170 -6.28 -3.94 15.38
CA VAL A 170 -6.43 -3.53 16.79
C VAL A 170 -6.48 -2.01 16.98
N PRO A 171 -7.13 -1.53 18.06
CA PRO A 171 -7.22 -0.09 18.36
C PRO A 171 -5.86 0.61 18.49
N GLU A 172 -4.87 -0.10 19.03
CA GLU A 172 -3.52 0.43 19.21
C GLU A 172 -2.85 0.77 17.87
N MET A 173 -3.04 -0.06 16.85
CA MET A 173 -2.54 0.24 15.51
C MET A 173 -3.24 1.46 14.92
N ALA A 174 -4.55 1.61 15.13
CA ALA A 174 -5.28 2.81 14.72
C ALA A 174 -4.72 4.08 15.37
N LEU A 175 -4.47 4.05 16.69
CA LEU A 175 -3.87 5.17 17.43
C LEU A 175 -2.45 5.50 16.95
N LEU A 176 -1.63 4.49 16.71
CA LEU A 176 -0.27 4.67 16.18
C LEU A 176 -0.31 5.26 14.77
N SER A 177 -1.20 4.79 13.89
CA SER A 177 -1.35 5.34 12.53
C SER A 177 -1.74 6.82 12.53
N VAL A 178 -2.59 7.25 13.47
CA VAL A 178 -2.88 8.67 13.71
C VAL A 178 -1.61 9.42 14.13
N ALA A 179 -0.82 8.85 15.04
CA ALA A 179 0.43 9.48 15.50
C ALA A 179 1.44 9.63 14.35
N TRP A 180 1.56 8.62 13.47
CA TRP A 180 2.45 8.70 12.30
C TRP A 180 2.04 9.80 11.34
N ALA A 181 0.76 9.90 11.00
CA ALA A 181 0.24 10.98 10.16
C ALA A 181 0.52 12.37 10.78
N LYS A 182 0.36 12.51 12.11
CA LYS A 182 0.65 13.78 12.79
C LYS A 182 2.13 14.12 12.86
N LEU A 183 3.02 13.14 13.05
CA LEU A 183 4.46 13.36 13.01
C LEU A 183 4.93 13.72 11.58
N ALA A 184 4.42 13.05 10.56
CA ALA A 184 4.72 13.42 9.19
C ALA A 184 4.32 14.86 8.87
N GLN A 185 3.11 15.28 9.29
CA GLN A 185 2.67 16.68 9.16
C GLN A 185 3.57 17.65 9.91
N TYR A 186 4.02 17.30 11.11
CA TYR A 186 4.96 18.11 11.89
C TYR A 186 6.29 18.30 11.17
N TYR A 187 6.81 17.25 10.48
CA TYR A 187 8.05 17.33 9.71
C TYR A 187 7.84 17.82 8.26
N HIS A 188 6.63 18.16 7.87
CA HIS A 188 6.29 18.52 6.48
C HIS A 188 6.68 17.45 5.46
N LEU A 189 6.50 16.18 5.81
CA LEU A 189 6.76 15.03 4.97
C LEU A 189 5.45 14.38 4.52
N PRO A 190 5.39 13.79 3.33
CA PRO A 190 4.32 12.88 3.00
C PRO A 190 4.40 11.63 3.90
N ASP A 191 3.24 11.03 4.16
CA ASP A 191 3.15 9.81 4.97
C ASP A 191 2.56 8.62 4.20
N TRP A 192 2.86 7.44 4.75
CA TRP A 192 2.29 6.16 4.37
C TRP A 192 2.11 5.31 5.63
N VAL A 193 0.87 5.14 6.06
CA VAL A 193 0.55 4.52 7.34
C VAL A 193 -0.18 3.19 7.18
N GLY A 194 0.14 2.23 8.04
CA GLY A 194 -0.50 0.94 8.08
C GLY A 194 -1.91 1.04 8.69
N ALA A 195 -2.90 0.64 7.89
CA ALA A 195 -4.29 0.46 8.30
C ALA A 195 -4.99 -0.39 7.22
N CYS A 196 -6.30 -0.49 7.21
CA CYS A 196 -7.01 -1.26 6.18
C CYS A 196 -6.69 -2.77 6.13
N ALA A 197 -5.97 -3.30 7.12
CA ALA A 197 -5.64 -4.71 7.26
C ALA A 197 -6.48 -5.36 8.37
N SER A 198 -6.50 -6.69 8.42
CA SER A 198 -7.28 -7.44 9.41
C SER A 198 -6.54 -8.67 9.93
N ASP A 199 -6.87 -9.05 11.13
CA ASP A 199 -6.46 -10.32 11.74
C ASP A 199 -7.39 -11.48 11.37
N SER A 200 -8.52 -11.23 10.72
CA SER A 200 -9.39 -12.28 10.21
C SER A 200 -8.70 -13.16 9.18
N LYS A 201 -9.10 -14.42 9.08
CA LYS A 201 -8.61 -15.40 8.12
C LYS A 201 -9.50 -15.48 6.87
N LEU A 202 -10.60 -14.75 6.89
CA LEU A 202 -11.62 -14.71 5.83
C LEU A 202 -12.08 -13.28 5.58
N PRO A 203 -12.63 -12.96 4.40
CA PRO A 203 -13.27 -11.68 4.13
C PRO A 203 -14.67 -11.62 4.75
N ASP A 204 -14.73 -11.59 6.09
CA ASP A 204 -15.92 -11.69 6.93
C ASP A 204 -16.23 -10.40 7.72
N ALA A 205 -17.08 -10.51 8.71
CA ALA A 205 -17.45 -9.38 9.56
C ALA A 205 -16.26 -8.84 10.37
N GLN A 206 -15.35 -9.72 10.85
CA GLN A 206 -14.15 -9.28 11.56
C GLN A 206 -13.26 -8.44 10.62
N GLN A 207 -13.05 -8.91 9.39
CA GLN A 207 -12.27 -8.16 8.41
C GLN A 207 -12.84 -6.74 8.17
N ALA A 208 -14.15 -6.62 8.05
CA ALA A 208 -14.81 -5.34 7.85
C ALA A 208 -14.71 -4.40 9.07
N TYR A 209 -14.78 -4.95 10.29
CA TYR A 209 -14.62 -4.18 11.53
C TYR A 209 -13.17 -3.70 11.71
N ASP A 210 -12.19 -4.59 11.57
CA ASP A 210 -10.77 -4.28 11.70
C ASP A 210 -10.37 -3.20 10.70
N PHE A 211 -10.78 -3.37 9.43
CA PHE A 211 -10.56 -2.38 8.38
C PHE A 211 -11.13 -1.00 8.75
N SER A 212 -12.39 -0.96 9.17
CA SER A 212 -13.07 0.31 9.47
C SER A 212 -12.48 0.99 10.69
N LEU A 213 -12.13 0.20 11.72
CA LEU A 213 -11.52 0.67 12.96
C LEU A 213 -10.17 1.33 12.72
N THR A 214 -9.34 0.78 11.84
CA THR A 214 -7.99 1.27 11.60
C THR A 214 -7.94 2.36 10.52
N ALA A 215 -8.69 2.22 9.44
CA ALA A 215 -8.66 3.13 8.30
C ALA A 215 -9.29 4.49 8.57
N MET A 216 -10.44 4.53 9.25
CA MET A 216 -11.18 5.79 9.47
C MET A 216 -10.38 6.79 10.32
N PRO A 217 -9.80 6.44 11.48
CA PRO A 217 -8.99 7.37 12.27
C PRO A 217 -7.75 7.87 11.51
N ALA A 218 -7.06 6.99 10.77
CA ALA A 218 -5.91 7.37 9.95
C ALA A 218 -6.31 8.40 8.88
N ALA A 219 -7.43 8.18 8.20
CA ALA A 219 -7.96 9.07 7.19
C ALA A 219 -8.37 10.44 7.79
N LEU A 220 -9.08 10.46 8.91
CA LEU A 220 -9.47 11.68 9.62
C LEU A 220 -8.27 12.44 10.18
N ALA A 221 -7.16 11.75 10.50
CA ALA A 221 -5.90 12.39 10.89
C ALA A 221 -5.21 13.09 9.71
N GLY A 222 -5.65 12.85 8.47
CA GLY A 222 -5.10 13.43 7.25
C GLY A 222 -3.92 12.65 6.68
N ALA A 223 -3.87 11.33 6.90
CA ALA A 223 -2.88 10.47 6.27
C ALA A 223 -2.94 10.56 4.74
N ASN A 224 -1.78 10.63 4.08
CA ASN A 224 -1.71 10.78 2.62
C ASN A 224 -1.94 9.45 1.90
N ILE A 225 -1.30 8.39 2.38
CA ILE A 225 -1.46 7.02 1.86
C ILE A 225 -1.75 6.10 3.03
N ILE A 226 -2.82 5.31 2.89
CA ILE A 226 -3.22 4.28 3.85
C ILE A 226 -3.10 2.94 3.13
N TYR A 227 -2.30 2.02 3.66
CA TYR A 227 -2.06 0.72 3.04
C TYR A 227 -2.60 -0.46 3.88
N GLY A 228 -2.72 -1.62 3.23
CA GLY A 228 -3.23 -2.86 3.81
C GLY A 228 -4.46 -3.41 3.09
N LEU A 229 -4.91 -2.74 2.02
CA LEU A 229 -6.10 -3.13 1.27
C LEU A 229 -5.98 -4.56 0.72
N GLY A 230 -6.89 -5.45 1.14
CA GLY A 230 -6.88 -6.87 0.78
C GLY A 230 -6.00 -7.74 1.68
N ALA A 231 -5.29 -7.16 2.65
CA ALA A 231 -4.47 -7.91 3.58
C ALA A 231 -5.30 -8.43 4.77
N ILE A 232 -5.28 -9.74 4.97
CA ILE A 232 -5.90 -10.46 6.08
C ILE A 232 -4.85 -11.30 6.81
N GLU A 233 -5.23 -12.01 7.85
CA GLU A 233 -4.34 -12.87 8.64
C GLU A 233 -3.06 -12.14 9.10
N SER A 234 -3.24 -10.94 9.66
CA SER A 234 -2.13 -10.10 10.16
C SER A 234 -1.05 -9.84 9.09
N LEU A 235 -1.45 -9.54 7.84
CA LEU A 235 -0.62 -9.28 6.65
C LEU A 235 0.05 -10.54 6.05
N LEU A 236 -0.30 -11.74 6.49
CA LEU A 236 0.28 -12.98 5.95
C LEU A 236 -0.42 -13.47 4.68
N THR A 237 -1.69 -13.11 4.51
CA THR A 237 -2.53 -13.53 3.38
C THR A 237 -3.11 -12.33 2.66
N PHE A 238 -3.17 -12.40 1.34
CA PHE A 238 -3.89 -11.47 0.49
C PHE A 238 -5.15 -12.11 -0.05
N ASP A 239 -6.28 -11.41 0.06
CA ASP A 239 -7.59 -11.89 -0.36
C ASP A 239 -8.25 -10.93 -1.36
N TYR A 240 -8.76 -11.45 -2.46
CA TYR A 240 -9.39 -10.65 -3.52
C TYR A 240 -10.72 -10.04 -3.10
N ALA A 241 -11.53 -10.77 -2.33
CA ALA A 241 -12.81 -10.26 -1.86
C ALA A 241 -12.61 -9.17 -0.79
N ALA A 242 -11.64 -9.37 0.11
CA ALA A 242 -11.22 -8.34 1.08
C ALA A 242 -10.71 -7.08 0.37
N MET A 243 -10.00 -7.21 -0.75
CA MET A 243 -9.53 -6.08 -1.54
C MET A 243 -10.70 -5.32 -2.18
N ILE A 244 -11.62 -6.01 -2.85
CA ILE A 244 -12.75 -5.38 -3.54
C ILE A 244 -13.72 -4.73 -2.56
N SER A 245 -14.09 -5.43 -1.48
CA SER A 245 -14.95 -4.88 -0.44
C SER A 245 -14.28 -3.72 0.33
N GLY A 246 -12.98 -3.82 0.56
CA GLY A 246 -12.18 -2.77 1.16
C GLY A 246 -12.09 -1.52 0.27
N ALA A 247 -11.97 -1.66 -1.05
CA ALA A 247 -11.99 -0.54 -1.97
C ALA A 247 -13.33 0.20 -1.96
N GLU A 248 -14.44 -0.55 -1.86
CA GLU A 248 -15.77 0.03 -1.66
C GLU A 248 -15.86 0.79 -0.33
N GLN A 249 -15.32 0.23 0.75
CA GLN A 249 -15.27 0.88 2.05
C GLN A 249 -14.39 2.14 2.02
N ALA A 250 -13.24 2.10 1.33
CA ALA A 250 -12.37 3.26 1.14
C ALA A 250 -13.10 4.42 0.45
N ARG A 251 -13.91 4.16 -0.61
CA ARG A 251 -14.77 5.18 -1.24
C ARG A 251 -15.71 5.84 -0.24
N ARG A 252 -16.28 5.06 0.68
CA ARG A 252 -17.16 5.59 1.74
C ARG A 252 -16.42 6.45 2.74
N ILE A 253 -15.20 6.06 3.12
CA ILE A 253 -14.32 6.87 3.99
C ILE A 253 -13.98 8.20 3.29
N LEU A 254 -13.58 8.16 2.02
CA LEU A 254 -13.31 9.37 1.23
C LEU A 254 -14.51 10.30 1.16
N ARG A 255 -15.74 9.76 1.08
CA ARG A 255 -16.96 10.58 1.13
C ARG A 255 -17.14 11.25 2.50
N VAL A 256 -16.78 10.58 3.59
CA VAL A 256 -16.81 11.18 4.95
C VAL A 256 -15.78 12.30 5.05
N LEU A 257 -14.57 12.13 4.51
CA LEU A 257 -13.54 13.16 4.49
C LEU A 257 -13.94 14.41 3.69
N GLY A 258 -14.81 14.25 2.69
CA GLY A 258 -15.37 15.38 1.93
C GLY A 258 -16.27 16.29 2.78
N GLY A 259 -16.65 15.87 3.99
CA GLY A 259 -17.45 16.68 4.93
C GLY A 259 -18.84 17.07 4.40
N ILE A 260 -19.36 18.11 4.99
CA ILE A 260 -20.62 18.78 4.61
C ILE A 260 -20.25 20.15 4.07
N GLU A 261 -20.63 20.42 2.82
CA GLU A 261 -20.49 21.75 2.23
C GLU A 261 -21.46 22.72 2.92
N ILE A 262 -20.93 23.86 3.35
CA ILE A 262 -21.72 24.93 3.95
C ILE A 262 -21.60 26.18 3.08
N SER A 263 -22.63 26.47 2.32
CA SER A 263 -22.79 27.64 1.47
C SER A 263 -24.24 28.07 1.47
N ASP A 264 -24.56 29.28 1.02
CA ASP A 264 -25.95 29.75 0.92
C ASP A 264 -26.78 28.83 0.04
N ASP A 265 -26.21 28.28 -1.04
CA ASP A 265 -26.85 27.31 -1.93
C ASP A 265 -27.09 25.96 -1.22
N SER A 266 -26.08 25.43 -0.53
CA SER A 266 -26.22 24.14 0.15
C SER A 266 -27.11 24.16 1.39
N LEU A 267 -27.28 25.33 2.02
CA LEU A 267 -28.23 25.56 3.13
C LEU A 267 -29.68 25.54 2.65
N ALA A 268 -29.92 25.85 1.38
CA ALA A 268 -31.23 25.80 0.71
C ALA A 268 -32.39 26.43 1.50
N LEU A 269 -32.16 27.59 2.18
CA LEU A 269 -33.15 28.19 3.07
C LEU A 269 -34.42 28.63 2.31
N ASP A 270 -34.29 29.18 1.11
CA ASP A 270 -35.41 29.57 0.29
C ASP A 270 -36.27 28.37 -0.11
N LEU A 271 -35.64 27.24 -0.46
CA LEU A 271 -36.34 26.01 -0.74
C LEU A 271 -37.09 25.45 0.48
N ILE A 272 -36.46 25.50 1.65
CA ILE A 272 -37.12 25.08 2.90
C ILE A 272 -38.36 25.94 3.18
N HIS A 273 -38.26 27.24 2.94
CA HIS A 273 -39.37 28.16 3.09
C HIS A 273 -40.49 27.95 2.06
N GLU A 274 -40.11 27.68 0.79
CA GLU A 274 -41.04 27.38 -0.32
C GLU A 274 -41.85 26.12 -0.03
N ILE A 275 -41.18 25.05 0.35
CA ILE A 275 -41.81 23.73 0.59
C ILE A 275 -42.70 23.76 1.85
N GLY A 276 -42.24 24.43 2.90
CA GLY A 276 -42.98 24.60 4.14
C GLY A 276 -43.28 23.32 4.93
N PRO A 277 -44.02 23.43 6.04
CA PRO A 277 -44.35 22.27 6.90
C PRO A 277 -45.21 21.24 6.20
N GLY A 278 -44.77 19.96 6.21
CA GLY A 278 -45.51 18.84 5.63
C GLY A 278 -45.44 18.73 4.11
N GLY A 279 -44.60 19.55 3.46
CA GLY A 279 -44.37 19.48 2.03
C GLY A 279 -43.45 18.35 1.60
N GLU A 280 -43.13 18.24 0.31
CA GLU A 280 -42.43 17.09 -0.29
C GLU A 280 -41.29 17.60 -1.18
N TYR A 281 -40.08 17.02 -1.00
CA TYR A 281 -38.85 17.38 -1.72
C TYR A 281 -38.52 16.45 -2.88
N MET A 282 -39.07 15.22 -2.93
CA MET A 282 -38.64 14.15 -3.81
C MET A 282 -38.76 14.51 -5.29
N THR A 283 -39.82 15.23 -5.67
CA THR A 283 -40.11 15.63 -7.03
C THR A 283 -39.57 17.02 -7.38
N HIS A 284 -38.99 17.73 -6.40
CA HIS A 284 -38.49 19.09 -6.62
C HIS A 284 -37.20 19.11 -7.48
N PRO A 285 -37.02 20.08 -8.38
CA PRO A 285 -35.82 20.22 -9.22
C PRO A 285 -34.51 20.21 -8.45
N HIS A 286 -34.46 20.80 -7.27
CA HIS A 286 -33.30 20.79 -6.38
C HIS A 286 -32.86 19.36 -6.05
N THR A 287 -33.78 18.46 -5.69
CA THR A 287 -33.46 17.07 -5.41
C THR A 287 -32.87 16.38 -6.65
N PHE A 288 -33.44 16.64 -7.82
CA PHE A 288 -32.93 16.10 -9.08
C PHE A 288 -31.50 16.59 -9.40
N GLN A 289 -31.18 17.85 -9.11
CA GLN A 289 -29.85 18.44 -9.30
C GLN A 289 -28.82 17.80 -8.36
N HIS A 290 -29.17 17.61 -7.07
CA HIS A 290 -28.25 17.19 -6.04
C HIS A 290 -28.19 15.68 -5.80
N MET A 291 -29.19 14.89 -6.25
CA MET A 291 -29.26 13.45 -6.00
C MET A 291 -28.06 12.66 -6.51
N ARG A 292 -27.34 13.17 -7.54
CA ARG A 292 -26.14 12.51 -8.08
C ARG A 292 -24.93 12.63 -7.16
N GLY A 293 -24.88 13.61 -6.27
CA GLY A 293 -23.85 13.80 -5.25
C GLY A 293 -24.00 12.86 -4.04
N MET A 294 -25.13 12.17 -3.92
CA MET A 294 -25.34 11.21 -2.84
C MET A 294 -24.47 9.97 -3.06
N SER A 295 -23.94 9.41 -1.96
CA SER A 295 -23.08 8.22 -2.02
C SER A 295 -23.81 7.05 -2.68
N ARG A 296 -23.13 6.40 -3.63
CA ARG A 296 -23.59 5.18 -4.29
C ARG A 296 -22.73 4.00 -3.86
N SER A 297 -23.26 2.81 -3.97
CA SER A 297 -22.52 1.58 -3.78
C SER A 297 -22.98 0.59 -4.83
N GLU A 298 -22.04 -0.09 -5.45
CA GLU A 298 -22.32 -1.17 -6.41
C GLU A 298 -22.28 -2.52 -5.68
N LEU A 299 -21.38 -2.64 -4.72
CA LEU A 299 -21.18 -3.87 -3.96
C LEU A 299 -22.10 -3.99 -2.75
N PHE A 300 -22.30 -2.90 -1.96
CA PHE A 300 -23.18 -2.90 -0.80
C PHE A 300 -24.64 -2.68 -1.20
N TYR A 301 -25.46 -3.71 -1.06
CA TYR A 301 -26.85 -3.70 -1.49
C TYR A 301 -27.75 -2.90 -0.52
N ARG A 302 -28.57 -1.99 -1.03
CA ARG A 302 -29.41 -1.08 -0.24
C ARG A 302 -30.93 -1.31 -0.38
N LYS A 303 -31.35 -2.15 -1.34
CA LYS A 303 -32.77 -2.46 -1.54
C LYS A 303 -33.25 -3.48 -0.50
N ASN A 304 -34.55 -3.80 -0.50
CA ASN A 304 -35.13 -4.78 0.42
C ASN A 304 -34.61 -6.20 0.14
N ARG A 305 -34.91 -7.12 1.06
CA ARG A 305 -34.47 -8.53 1.00
C ARG A 305 -34.93 -9.26 -0.27
N GLU A 306 -36.17 -9.04 -0.68
CA GLU A 306 -36.73 -9.68 -1.88
C GLU A 306 -35.96 -9.27 -3.13
N SER A 307 -35.74 -7.96 -3.32
CA SER A 307 -34.94 -7.43 -4.43
C SER A 307 -33.48 -7.92 -4.38
N TRP A 308 -32.91 -8.07 -3.18
CA TRP A 308 -31.58 -8.62 -3.01
C TRP A 308 -31.49 -10.09 -3.44
N LEU A 309 -32.43 -10.92 -2.99
CA LEU A 309 -32.53 -12.33 -3.39
C LEU A 309 -32.70 -12.48 -4.91
N ALA A 310 -33.59 -11.67 -5.50
CA ALA A 310 -33.82 -11.70 -6.95
C ALA A 310 -32.58 -11.28 -7.77
N ALA A 311 -31.82 -10.28 -7.29
CA ALA A 311 -30.69 -9.75 -8.02
C ALA A 311 -29.39 -10.54 -7.81
N THR A 312 -29.20 -11.18 -6.63
CA THR A 312 -27.94 -11.80 -6.25
C THR A 312 -28.03 -13.32 -6.10
N GLY A 313 -29.22 -13.90 -6.16
CA GLY A 313 -29.43 -15.32 -5.84
C GLY A 313 -29.14 -15.66 -4.38
N GLY A 314 -29.05 -14.66 -3.48
CA GLY A 314 -28.70 -14.85 -2.08
C GLY A 314 -27.19 -14.81 -1.78
N GLN A 315 -26.36 -14.49 -2.79
CA GLN A 315 -24.92 -14.36 -2.60
C GLN A 315 -24.59 -13.31 -1.55
N ASP A 316 -23.68 -13.64 -0.65
CA ASP A 316 -23.15 -12.72 0.35
C ASP A 316 -22.19 -11.68 -0.24
N LEU A 317 -21.60 -10.84 0.61
CA LEU A 317 -20.69 -9.78 0.18
C LEU A 317 -19.40 -10.35 -0.40
N ALA A 318 -18.83 -11.38 0.22
CA ALA A 318 -17.57 -11.97 -0.20
C ALA A 318 -17.70 -12.66 -1.56
N GLU A 319 -18.78 -13.45 -1.75
CA GLU A 319 -19.06 -14.11 -3.02
C GLU A 319 -19.20 -13.12 -4.18
N ARG A 320 -19.89 -12.00 -3.98
CA ARG A 320 -20.02 -10.94 -4.98
C ARG A 320 -18.71 -10.21 -5.22
N ALA A 321 -17.91 -10.00 -4.18
CA ALA A 321 -16.59 -9.39 -4.31
C ALA A 321 -15.61 -10.29 -5.09
N TYR A 322 -15.64 -11.61 -4.90
CA TYR A 322 -14.87 -12.55 -5.71
C TYR A 322 -15.32 -12.54 -7.17
N ALA A 323 -16.62 -12.50 -7.42
CA ALA A 323 -17.16 -12.40 -8.79
C ALA A 323 -16.68 -11.11 -9.48
N GLU A 324 -16.70 -9.99 -8.78
CA GLU A 324 -16.21 -8.70 -9.29
C GLU A 324 -14.69 -8.73 -9.55
N ALA A 325 -13.90 -9.32 -8.66
CA ALA A 325 -12.46 -9.52 -8.90
C ALA A 325 -12.21 -10.35 -10.18
N GLY A 326 -13.00 -11.41 -10.38
CA GLY A 326 -12.94 -12.23 -11.61
C GLY A 326 -13.29 -11.43 -12.85
N ARG A 327 -14.34 -10.59 -12.81
CA ARG A 327 -14.72 -9.70 -13.89
C ARG A 327 -13.59 -8.71 -14.23
N ILE A 328 -13.01 -8.05 -13.23
CA ILE A 328 -11.92 -7.10 -13.44
C ILE A 328 -10.72 -7.80 -14.12
N LEU A 329 -10.35 -8.99 -13.65
CA LEU A 329 -9.25 -9.75 -14.26
C LEU A 329 -9.51 -10.17 -15.70
N ALA A 330 -10.76 -10.39 -16.08
CA ALA A 330 -11.14 -10.75 -17.44
C ALA A 330 -11.18 -9.54 -18.39
N GLU A 331 -11.65 -8.39 -17.92
CA GLU A 331 -11.99 -7.23 -18.75
C GLU A 331 -10.92 -6.12 -18.72
N HIS A 332 -10.24 -5.92 -17.58
CA HIS A 332 -9.29 -4.83 -17.46
C HIS A 332 -7.92 -5.16 -18.04
N THR A 333 -7.45 -4.30 -18.91
CA THR A 333 -6.09 -4.34 -19.47
C THR A 333 -5.37 -3.04 -19.10
N PRO A 334 -4.27 -3.09 -18.36
CA PRO A 334 -3.46 -1.90 -18.07
C PRO A 334 -2.90 -1.26 -19.34
N LEU A 335 -2.51 0.01 -19.25
CA LEU A 335 -1.80 0.67 -20.34
C LEU A 335 -0.52 -0.10 -20.68
N PRO A 336 -0.24 -0.35 -21.97
CA PRO A 336 0.93 -1.12 -22.38
C PRO A 336 2.23 -0.36 -22.08
N LEU A 337 3.27 -1.11 -21.78
CA LEU A 337 4.62 -0.59 -21.72
C LEU A 337 5.09 -0.12 -23.12
N PRO A 338 6.12 0.74 -23.20
CA PRO A 338 6.76 1.06 -24.46
C PRO A 338 7.22 -0.18 -25.24
N GLU A 339 7.24 -0.10 -26.54
CA GLU A 339 7.65 -1.22 -27.42
C GLU A 339 9.04 -1.74 -27.02
N GLY A 340 9.17 -3.07 -26.88
CA GLY A 340 10.39 -3.74 -26.46
C GLY A 340 10.76 -3.64 -24.98
N ALA A 341 10.01 -2.86 -24.17
CA ALA A 341 10.34 -2.64 -22.76
C ALA A 341 10.20 -3.93 -21.93
N GLU A 342 9.21 -4.77 -22.20
CA GLU A 342 9.04 -6.04 -21.48
C GLU A 342 10.26 -6.95 -21.63
N ASN A 343 10.74 -7.13 -22.85
CA ASN A 343 11.92 -7.96 -23.13
C ASN A 343 13.19 -7.38 -22.49
N ALA A 344 13.34 -6.05 -22.52
CA ALA A 344 14.48 -5.39 -21.90
C ALA A 344 14.49 -5.49 -20.37
N ILE A 345 13.31 -5.51 -19.74
CA ILE A 345 13.12 -5.74 -18.31
C ILE A 345 13.50 -7.19 -17.97
N ASP A 346 13.02 -8.17 -18.75
CA ASP A 346 13.33 -9.60 -18.52
C ASP A 346 14.84 -9.87 -18.69
N GLN A 347 15.49 -9.23 -19.66
CA GLN A 347 16.93 -9.38 -19.86
C GLN A 347 17.74 -8.94 -18.63
N ILE A 348 17.34 -7.88 -17.93
CA ILE A 348 18.01 -7.43 -16.69
C ILE A 348 17.94 -8.51 -15.61
N ILE A 349 16.83 -9.23 -15.53
CA ILE A 349 16.66 -10.34 -14.57
C ILE A 349 17.54 -11.52 -14.96
N GLU A 350 17.52 -11.94 -16.22
CA GLU A 350 18.32 -13.04 -16.76
C GLU A 350 19.81 -12.79 -16.56
N ASP A 351 20.29 -11.59 -16.88
CA ASP A 351 21.68 -11.18 -16.68
C ASP A 351 22.09 -11.34 -15.20
N ARG A 352 21.22 -10.93 -14.28
CA ARG A 352 21.48 -11.07 -12.84
C ARG A 352 21.53 -12.54 -12.40
N GLU A 353 20.66 -13.37 -12.90
CA GLU A 353 20.66 -14.79 -12.61
C GLU A 353 21.91 -15.50 -13.15
N MET A 354 22.38 -15.12 -14.34
CA MET A 354 23.65 -15.61 -14.91
C MET A 354 24.86 -15.19 -14.06
N GLU A 355 24.91 -13.92 -13.59
CA GLU A 355 25.97 -13.47 -12.68
C GLU A 355 26.04 -14.30 -11.39
N LEU A 356 24.89 -14.57 -10.78
CA LEU A 356 24.80 -15.34 -9.54
C LEU A 356 25.24 -16.79 -9.74
N ASN A 357 24.81 -17.41 -10.83
CA ASN A 357 25.20 -18.78 -11.19
C ASN A 357 26.72 -18.91 -11.44
N THR A 358 27.31 -17.92 -12.10
CA THR A 358 28.75 -17.87 -12.36
C THR A 358 29.56 -17.70 -11.06
N ALA A 359 29.11 -16.79 -10.18
CA ALA A 359 29.73 -16.60 -8.87
C ALA A 359 29.64 -17.85 -7.99
N GLY A 360 28.50 -18.53 -7.99
CA GLY A 360 28.30 -19.78 -7.26
C GLY A 360 29.20 -20.93 -7.74
N ARG A 361 29.46 -21.03 -9.05
CA ARG A 361 30.40 -22.04 -9.63
C ARG A 361 31.83 -21.75 -9.22
N ARG A 362 32.27 -20.47 -9.25
CA ARG A 362 33.62 -20.06 -8.81
C ARG A 362 33.86 -20.35 -7.32
N ALA A 363 32.87 -20.07 -6.46
CA ALA A 363 32.96 -20.35 -5.03
C ALA A 363 33.05 -21.87 -4.72
N LYS A 364 32.37 -22.73 -5.49
CA LYS A 364 32.46 -24.18 -5.37
C LYS A 364 33.79 -24.73 -5.89
N GLY A 365 34.32 -24.22 -7.00
CA GLY A 365 35.61 -24.60 -7.55
C GLY A 365 36.79 -24.24 -6.65
N CYS A 366 36.71 -23.13 -5.92
CA CYS A 366 37.75 -22.74 -4.94
C CYS A 366 37.80 -23.66 -3.71
N LYS A 367 36.64 -24.24 -3.29
CA LYS A 367 36.57 -25.17 -2.14
C LYS A 367 37.05 -26.57 -2.47
N THR A 368 37.02 -26.99 -3.73
CA THR A 368 37.55 -28.29 -4.16
C THR A 368 39.06 -28.27 -4.36
N GLY A 369 39.66 -27.13 -4.73
CA GLY A 369 41.12 -26.99 -4.88
C GLY A 369 41.92 -26.95 -3.56
N MET A 370 41.25 -26.73 -2.39
CA MET A 370 41.93 -26.74 -1.08
C MET A 370 41.91 -28.10 -0.36
N ARG A 371 41.42 -29.17 -0.97
CA ARG A 371 41.38 -30.52 -0.35
C ARG A 371 42.42 -31.48 -0.85
N ASP A 372 43.21 -31.09 -1.85
CA ASP A 372 44.23 -31.98 -2.47
C ASP A 372 45.68 -31.66 -2.05
N GLU A 373 45.88 -30.75 -1.08
CA GLU A 373 47.22 -30.54 -0.49
C GLU A 373 47.13 -30.78 1.04
N GLY A 374 47.05 -32.03 1.46
CA GLY A 374 47.09 -32.44 2.87
C GLY A 374 47.56 -33.90 2.99
#